data_edd44c6f29db2b8b1d04b071f470f210
#
_entry.id   edd44c6f29db2b8b1d04b071f470f210
#
_cell.length_a   1.000
_cell.length_b   1.000
_cell.length_c   1.000
_cell.angle_alpha   90.00
_cell.angle_beta   90.00
_cell.angle_gamma   90.00
#
_symmetry.space_group_name_H-M   'P 1'
#
loop_
_entity.id
_entity.type
_entity.pdbx_description
1 polymer ?
#
loop_
_entity_poly.entity_id
_entity_poly.type
_entity_poly.pdbx_seq_one_letter_code
_entity_poly.pdbx_strand_id
1 'polypeptide(L)'
;MTFKTEVNHGTRFEFGKNWSQFLKLLNEERINIAEQSLRRFLEIDTLEDKTFLDIGSGSGLYSLAARRLGAKVHSFDYDLQSVSCTSELKRRYFPDDHNWNVESGDALDKNYLKNLGKFDVVYSWGVLHHTGDMWNALNNASELVKENGFFYVSIYNDQGGPSRRILKIKKIYNILPNGLKWV
;
A
#
# COMPACT_ATOMS: atom_id res chain seq x y z
N MET A 1 -14.09 15.77 0.52
CA MET A 1 -14.57 15.03 -0.67
C MET A 1 -14.48 13.54 -0.36
N THR A 2 -15.34 12.70 -0.97
CA THR A 2 -15.20 11.24 -0.80
C THR A 2 -14.32 10.69 -1.92
N PHE A 3 -13.67 9.53 -1.71
CA PHE A 3 -12.88 8.81 -2.70
C PHE A 3 -13.60 8.70 -4.07
N LYS A 4 -14.87 8.32 -4.05
CA LYS A 4 -15.71 8.19 -5.26
C LYS A 4 -15.87 9.52 -6.04
N THR A 5 -15.98 10.63 -5.33
CA THR A 5 -16.07 11.96 -5.94
C THR A 5 -14.76 12.37 -6.60
N GLU A 6 -13.62 12.08 -5.94
CA GLU A 6 -12.29 12.37 -6.46
C GLU A 6 -11.96 11.55 -7.72
N VAL A 7 -12.33 10.25 -7.72
CA VAL A 7 -12.21 9.39 -8.90
C VAL A 7 -13.05 9.90 -10.07
N ASN A 8 -14.31 10.26 -9.82
CA ASN A 8 -15.20 10.77 -10.86
C ASN A 8 -14.73 12.11 -11.45
N HIS A 9 -14.06 12.95 -10.67
CA HIS A 9 -13.45 14.18 -11.14
C HIS A 9 -12.08 13.99 -11.80
N GLY A 10 -11.56 12.74 -11.85
CA GLY A 10 -10.25 12.42 -12.44
C GLY A 10 -9.07 12.94 -11.62
N THR A 11 -9.29 13.36 -10.38
CA THR A 11 -8.22 13.83 -9.46
C THR A 11 -7.55 12.69 -8.72
N ARG A 12 -8.14 11.48 -8.73
CA ARG A 12 -7.59 10.27 -8.13
C ARG A 12 -7.77 9.05 -9.03
N PHE A 13 -6.79 8.15 -9.04
CA PHE A 13 -6.83 6.90 -9.79
C PHE A 13 -7.43 5.78 -8.94
N GLU A 14 -8.24 4.92 -9.55
CA GLU A 14 -8.92 3.77 -8.90
C GLU A 14 -8.02 2.53 -8.94
N PHE A 15 -7.08 2.45 -7.98
CA PHE A 15 -6.11 1.35 -7.93
C PHE A 15 -6.71 0.00 -7.54
N GLY A 16 -7.80 0.00 -6.77
CA GLY A 16 -8.40 -1.22 -6.21
C GLY A 16 -8.82 -2.24 -7.26
N LYS A 17 -9.24 -1.80 -8.47
CA LYS A 17 -9.55 -2.72 -9.58
C LYS A 17 -8.33 -3.53 -10.01
N ASN A 18 -7.16 -2.89 -10.06
CA ASN A 18 -5.91 -3.56 -10.42
C ASN A 18 -5.51 -4.58 -9.34
N TRP A 19 -5.70 -4.25 -8.06
CA TRP A 19 -5.39 -5.14 -6.97
C TRP A 19 -6.27 -6.39 -6.93
N SER A 20 -7.56 -6.25 -7.27
CA SER A 20 -8.46 -7.41 -7.40
C SER A 20 -8.00 -8.40 -8.47
N GLN A 21 -7.43 -7.92 -9.58
CA GLN A 21 -6.85 -8.77 -10.61
C GLN A 21 -5.52 -9.38 -10.14
N PHE A 22 -4.67 -8.59 -9.47
CA PHE A 22 -3.41 -9.07 -8.92
C PHE A 22 -3.60 -10.23 -7.95
N LEU A 23 -4.63 -10.19 -7.08
CA LEU A 23 -4.93 -11.28 -6.14
C LEU A 23 -5.23 -12.62 -6.82
N LYS A 24 -5.70 -12.62 -8.08
CA LYS A 24 -5.91 -13.84 -8.86
C LYS A 24 -4.60 -14.47 -9.34
N LEU A 25 -3.56 -13.65 -9.47
CA LEU A 25 -2.22 -14.05 -9.94
C LEU A 25 -1.24 -14.25 -8.79
N LEU A 26 -1.69 -14.02 -7.54
CA LEU A 26 -0.84 -14.16 -6.36
C LEU A 26 -0.56 -15.65 -6.11
N ASN A 27 0.71 -15.96 -5.90
CA ASN A 27 1.20 -17.29 -5.59
C ASN A 27 2.28 -17.22 -4.50
N GLU A 28 2.70 -18.36 -3.98
CA GLU A 28 3.71 -18.44 -2.91
C GLU A 28 5.05 -17.83 -3.32
N GLU A 29 5.44 -17.94 -4.58
CA GLU A 29 6.69 -17.34 -5.08
C GLU A 29 6.69 -15.81 -4.88
N ARG A 30 5.60 -15.14 -5.25
CA ARG A 30 5.45 -13.67 -5.09
C ARG A 30 5.41 -13.26 -3.63
N ILE A 31 4.79 -14.07 -2.77
CA ILE A 31 4.77 -13.83 -1.32
C ILE A 31 6.18 -13.95 -0.76
N ASN A 32 6.91 -15.01 -1.11
CA ASN A 32 8.29 -15.20 -0.68
C ASN A 32 9.22 -14.07 -1.15
N ILE A 33 9.02 -13.56 -2.37
CA ILE A 33 9.77 -12.39 -2.87
C ILE A 33 9.47 -11.17 -2.01
N ALA A 34 8.22 -10.93 -1.61
CA ALA A 34 7.86 -9.80 -0.75
C ALA A 34 8.47 -9.94 0.66
N GLU A 35 8.47 -11.13 1.25
CA GLU A 35 9.14 -11.41 2.53
C GLU A 35 10.64 -11.15 2.45
N GLN A 36 11.32 -11.67 1.43
CA GLN A 36 12.75 -11.43 1.19
C GLN A 36 13.06 -9.95 0.97
N SER A 37 12.16 -9.24 0.28
CA SER A 37 12.29 -7.79 0.07
C SER A 37 12.22 -7.04 1.39
N LEU A 38 11.27 -7.35 2.27
CA LEU A 38 11.17 -6.73 3.61
C LEU A 38 12.42 -7.03 4.44
N ARG A 39 12.88 -8.28 4.48
CA ARG A 39 14.11 -8.66 5.21
C ARG A 39 15.30 -7.81 4.75
N ARG A 40 15.47 -7.69 3.43
CA ARG A 40 16.56 -6.91 2.84
C ARG A 40 16.44 -5.41 3.07
N PHE A 41 15.23 -4.85 2.94
CA PHE A 41 15.01 -3.41 3.04
C PHE A 41 15.11 -2.90 4.49
N LEU A 42 14.68 -3.71 5.44
CA LEU A 42 14.71 -3.37 6.86
C LEU A 42 15.96 -3.95 7.57
N GLU A 43 16.80 -4.71 6.86
CA GLU A 43 17.99 -5.38 7.41
C GLU A 43 17.66 -6.24 8.62
N ILE A 44 16.60 -7.06 8.52
CA ILE A 44 16.06 -7.89 9.59
C ILE A 44 15.92 -9.34 9.17
N ASP A 45 15.90 -10.25 10.12
CA ASP A 45 15.55 -11.66 9.89
C ASP A 45 14.08 -11.95 10.20
N THR A 46 13.49 -11.27 11.17
CA THR A 46 12.12 -11.46 11.62
C THR A 46 11.50 -10.13 12.09
N LEU A 47 10.18 -10.10 12.15
CA LEU A 47 9.39 -9.02 12.74
C LEU A 47 8.61 -9.49 13.98
N GLU A 48 9.03 -10.59 14.59
CA GLU A 48 8.41 -11.10 15.81
C GLU A 48 8.41 -10.02 16.90
N ASP A 49 7.29 -9.90 17.60
CA ASP A 49 7.03 -8.84 18.61
C ASP A 49 7.08 -7.39 18.10
N LYS A 50 7.22 -7.17 16.81
CA LYS A 50 7.18 -5.84 16.21
C LYS A 50 5.79 -5.46 15.73
N THR A 51 5.48 -4.18 15.80
CA THR A 51 4.28 -3.58 15.20
C THR A 51 4.63 -3.00 13.82
N PHE A 52 3.82 -3.32 12.83
CA PHE A 52 4.00 -2.91 11.43
C PHE A 52 2.77 -2.17 10.94
N LEU A 53 2.92 -0.94 10.47
CA LEU A 53 1.87 -0.15 9.83
C LEU A 53 2.09 -0.13 8.33
N ASP A 54 1.07 -0.57 7.57
CA ASP A 54 1.05 -0.51 6.10
C ASP A 54 0.09 0.59 5.64
N ILE A 55 0.65 1.72 5.19
CA ILE A 55 -0.09 2.89 4.72
C ILE A 55 -0.32 2.77 3.22
N GLY A 56 -1.58 2.60 2.81
CA GLY A 56 -1.96 2.35 1.44
C GLY A 56 -1.68 0.91 1.03
N SER A 57 -2.27 -0.03 1.78
CA SER A 57 -1.96 -1.47 1.70
C SER A 57 -2.26 -2.11 0.33
N GLY A 58 -3.11 -1.51 -0.49
CA GLY A 58 -3.41 -1.95 -1.84
C GLY A 58 -3.89 -3.39 -1.94
N SER A 59 -3.02 -4.28 -2.41
CA SER A 59 -3.31 -5.73 -2.46
C SER A 59 -3.15 -6.44 -1.12
N GLY A 60 -2.49 -5.84 -0.14
CA GLY A 60 -2.13 -6.45 1.13
C GLY A 60 -0.88 -7.35 1.10
N LEU A 61 -0.16 -7.40 -0.02
CA LEU A 61 0.98 -8.30 -0.17
C LEU A 61 2.08 -8.06 0.88
N TYR A 62 2.45 -6.81 1.12
CA TYR A 62 3.48 -6.47 2.11
C TYR A 62 2.97 -6.58 3.54
N SER A 63 1.69 -6.33 3.79
CA SER A 63 1.02 -6.66 5.06
C SER A 63 1.10 -8.16 5.36
N LEU A 64 0.79 -9.02 4.36
CA LEU A 64 0.91 -10.47 4.46
C LEU A 64 2.35 -10.89 4.75
N ALA A 65 3.31 -10.34 4.01
CA ALA A 65 4.72 -10.63 4.20
C ALA A 65 5.19 -10.24 5.62
N ALA A 66 4.83 -9.05 6.11
CA ALA A 66 5.14 -8.62 7.47
C ALA A 66 4.50 -9.54 8.52
N ARG A 67 3.24 -9.97 8.28
CA ARG A 67 2.57 -10.89 9.20
C ARG A 67 3.21 -12.28 9.22
N ARG A 68 3.66 -12.81 8.10
CA ARG A 68 4.42 -14.06 8.01
C ARG A 68 5.79 -13.98 8.70
N LEU A 69 6.37 -12.79 8.74
CA LEU A 69 7.60 -12.52 9.48
C LEU A 69 7.37 -12.34 11.00
N GLY A 70 6.13 -12.48 11.49
CA GLY A 70 5.77 -12.44 12.90
C GLY A 70 5.20 -11.12 13.40
N ALA A 71 5.13 -10.05 12.58
CA ALA A 71 4.65 -8.74 13.00
C ALA A 71 3.18 -8.75 13.47
N LYS A 72 2.86 -7.83 14.38
CA LYS A 72 1.50 -7.34 14.59
C LYS A 72 1.23 -6.26 13.56
N VAL A 73 0.33 -6.53 12.60
CA VAL A 73 0.13 -5.70 11.40
C VAL A 73 -1.13 -4.86 11.53
N HIS A 74 -1.02 -3.59 11.22
CA HIS A 74 -2.14 -2.69 10.96
C HIS A 74 -2.04 -2.19 9.52
N SER A 75 -3.08 -2.42 8.73
CA SER A 75 -3.14 -2.05 7.32
C SER A 75 -4.30 -1.11 7.10
N PHE A 76 -4.07 -0.01 6.41
CA PHE A 76 -5.18 0.80 5.95
C PHE A 76 -4.99 1.29 4.51
N ASP A 77 -6.12 1.56 3.85
CA ASP A 77 -6.14 2.18 2.54
C ASP A 77 -7.32 3.15 2.44
N TYR A 78 -7.17 4.18 1.63
CA TYR A 78 -8.24 5.14 1.36
C TYR A 78 -9.27 4.59 0.36
N ASP A 79 -8.84 3.68 -0.55
CA ASP A 79 -9.70 2.99 -1.50
C ASP A 79 -10.31 1.73 -0.86
N LEU A 80 -11.64 1.73 -0.69
CA LEU A 80 -12.38 0.60 -0.12
C LEU A 80 -12.20 -0.72 -0.90
N GLN A 81 -11.89 -0.67 -2.21
CA GLN A 81 -11.58 -1.87 -2.96
C GLN A 81 -10.22 -2.44 -2.57
N SER A 82 -9.23 -1.58 -2.33
CA SER A 82 -7.92 -1.97 -1.78
C SER A 82 -8.08 -2.58 -0.39
N VAL A 83 -8.88 -1.96 0.49
CA VAL A 83 -9.22 -2.53 1.81
C VAL A 83 -9.83 -3.92 1.66
N SER A 84 -10.77 -4.10 0.73
CA SER A 84 -11.39 -5.40 0.46
C SER A 84 -10.36 -6.44 -0.04
N CYS A 85 -9.40 -6.04 -0.86
CA CYS A 85 -8.32 -6.91 -1.33
C CYS A 85 -7.43 -7.37 -0.18
N THR A 86 -6.99 -6.45 0.67
CA THR A 86 -6.17 -6.76 1.86
C THR A 86 -6.93 -7.66 2.83
N SER A 87 -8.22 -7.39 3.06
CA SER A 87 -9.09 -8.22 3.91
C SER A 87 -9.26 -9.63 3.38
N GLU A 88 -9.42 -9.78 2.05
CA GLU A 88 -9.51 -11.10 1.42
C GLU A 88 -8.19 -11.87 1.55
N LEU A 89 -7.05 -11.19 1.43
CA LEU A 89 -5.75 -11.80 1.61
C LEU A 89 -5.55 -12.27 3.06
N LYS A 90 -5.92 -11.45 4.04
CA LYS A 90 -5.96 -11.85 5.45
C LYS A 90 -6.82 -13.10 5.63
N ARG A 91 -8.05 -13.11 5.09
CA ARG A 91 -8.95 -14.25 5.19
C ARG A 91 -8.37 -15.56 4.62
N ARG A 92 -7.58 -15.48 3.54
CA ARG A 92 -6.95 -16.66 2.91
C ARG A 92 -5.83 -17.26 3.73
N TYR A 93 -4.97 -16.42 4.31
CA TYR A 93 -3.71 -16.85 4.92
C TYR A 93 -3.72 -16.81 6.44
N PHE A 94 -4.52 -15.94 7.03
CA PHE A 94 -4.62 -15.71 8.48
C PHE A 94 -6.07 -15.48 8.89
N PRO A 95 -6.98 -16.46 8.69
CA PRO A 95 -8.37 -16.32 9.12
C PRO A 95 -8.41 -16.14 10.64
N ASP A 96 -9.27 -15.23 11.09
CA ASP A 96 -9.49 -14.92 12.52
C ASP A 96 -8.26 -14.45 13.31
N ASP A 97 -7.18 -14.05 12.62
CA ASP A 97 -5.98 -13.55 13.28
C ASP A 97 -6.18 -12.14 13.84
N HIS A 98 -6.07 -12.02 15.16
CA HIS A 98 -6.18 -10.74 15.88
C HIS A 98 -4.92 -9.87 15.76
N ASN A 99 -3.80 -10.43 15.28
CA ASN A 99 -2.56 -9.70 15.07
C ASN A 99 -2.47 -9.01 13.69
N TRP A 100 -3.52 -9.06 12.90
CA TRP A 100 -3.61 -8.30 11.65
C TRP A 100 -4.94 -7.57 11.58
N ASN A 101 -4.90 -6.23 11.72
CA ASN A 101 -6.06 -5.35 11.53
C ASN A 101 -6.05 -4.77 10.12
N VAL A 102 -7.23 -4.66 9.50
CA VAL A 102 -7.42 -4.07 8.16
C VAL A 102 -8.62 -3.14 8.20
N GLU A 103 -8.41 -1.88 7.82
CA GLU A 103 -9.50 -0.88 7.83
C GLU A 103 -9.34 0.18 6.74
N SER A 104 -10.36 1.02 6.56
CA SER A 104 -10.23 2.22 5.73
C SER A 104 -9.63 3.36 6.53
N GLY A 105 -8.71 4.14 5.90
CA GLY A 105 -8.08 5.28 6.55
C GLY A 105 -7.48 6.25 5.55
N ASP A 106 -7.23 7.48 6.01
CA ASP A 106 -6.64 8.54 5.21
C ASP A 106 -5.32 9.01 5.83
N ALA A 107 -4.24 8.96 5.08
CA ALA A 107 -2.92 9.44 5.49
C ALA A 107 -2.86 10.96 5.74
N LEU A 108 -3.89 11.71 5.34
CA LEU A 108 -4.04 13.13 5.62
C LEU A 108 -4.89 13.42 6.87
N ASP A 109 -5.63 12.44 7.39
CA ASP A 109 -6.44 12.61 8.61
C ASP A 109 -5.59 12.42 9.88
N LYS A 110 -5.12 13.54 10.42
CA LYS A 110 -4.31 13.56 11.65
C LYS A 110 -5.01 12.97 12.87
N ASN A 111 -6.34 13.12 12.97
CA ASN A 111 -7.06 12.59 14.13
C ASN A 111 -7.15 11.06 14.06
N TYR A 112 -7.44 10.53 12.85
CA TYR A 112 -7.38 9.10 12.62
C TYR A 112 -5.99 8.53 12.96
N LEU A 113 -4.94 9.11 12.39
CA LEU A 113 -3.57 8.63 12.57
C LEU A 113 -3.10 8.68 14.03
N LYS A 114 -3.42 9.74 14.77
CA LYS A 114 -3.09 9.84 16.21
C LYS A 114 -3.69 8.71 17.05
N ASN A 115 -4.88 8.23 16.68
CA ASN A 115 -5.56 7.14 17.38
C ASN A 115 -4.91 5.77 17.13
N LEU A 116 -4.14 5.62 16.05
CA LEU A 116 -3.41 4.38 15.75
C LEU A 116 -2.20 4.17 16.71
N GLY A 117 -1.66 5.23 17.25
CA GLY A 117 -0.44 5.18 18.06
C GLY A 117 0.83 5.09 17.23
N LYS A 118 1.89 4.48 17.80
CA LYS A 118 3.21 4.39 17.16
C LYS A 118 3.60 2.94 16.86
N PHE A 119 4.40 2.77 15.78
CA PHE A 119 4.78 1.47 15.24
C PHE A 119 6.31 1.33 15.16
N ASP A 120 6.79 0.09 15.28
CA ASP A 120 8.21 -0.23 15.10
C ASP A 120 8.62 -0.06 13.63
N VAL A 121 7.70 -0.35 12.70
CA VAL A 121 7.88 -0.14 11.27
C VAL A 121 6.65 0.59 10.71
N VAL A 122 6.88 1.72 10.06
CA VAL A 122 5.88 2.41 9.23
C VAL A 122 6.30 2.25 7.76
N TYR A 123 5.46 1.61 6.98
CA TYR A 123 5.71 1.25 5.59
C TYR A 123 4.70 1.92 4.65
N SER A 124 5.18 2.49 3.55
CA SER A 124 4.33 3.03 2.49
C SER A 124 5.04 2.95 1.14
N TRP A 125 4.54 2.11 0.25
CA TRP A 125 5.16 1.88 -1.06
C TRP A 125 4.30 2.44 -2.20
N GLY A 126 4.77 3.53 -2.81
CA GLY A 126 4.12 4.09 -4.00
C GLY A 126 2.78 4.77 -3.75
N VAL A 127 2.52 5.30 -2.56
CA VAL A 127 1.21 5.77 -2.10
C VAL A 127 1.18 7.27 -1.79
N LEU A 128 2.08 7.76 -0.93
CA LEU A 128 1.94 9.10 -0.32
C LEU A 128 1.93 10.25 -1.33
N HIS A 129 2.58 10.09 -2.48
CA HIS A 129 2.56 11.07 -3.57
C HIS A 129 1.24 11.09 -4.37
N HIS A 130 0.32 10.15 -4.10
CA HIS A 130 -1.02 10.13 -4.69
C HIS A 130 -2.11 10.72 -3.76
N THR A 131 -1.75 11.19 -2.56
CA THR A 131 -2.71 11.71 -1.58
C THR A 131 -3.25 13.09 -1.92
N GLY A 132 -2.61 13.80 -2.84
CA GLY A 132 -2.90 15.20 -3.16
C GLY A 132 -2.09 16.20 -2.33
N ASP A 133 -1.56 15.79 -1.17
CA ASP A 133 -0.63 16.55 -0.32
C ASP A 133 0.46 15.64 0.24
N MET A 134 1.42 15.32 -0.63
CA MET A 134 2.49 14.38 -0.34
C MET A 134 3.31 14.76 0.90
N TRP A 135 3.65 16.03 1.03
CA TRP A 135 4.52 16.47 2.14
C TRP A 135 3.83 16.37 3.49
N ASN A 136 2.55 16.70 3.52
CA ASN A 136 1.74 16.54 4.74
C ASN A 136 1.53 15.06 5.07
N ALA A 137 1.28 14.21 4.07
CA ALA A 137 1.17 12.76 4.25
C ALA A 137 2.48 12.14 4.77
N LEU A 138 3.64 12.55 4.24
CA LEU A 138 4.96 12.11 4.70
C LEU A 138 5.21 12.53 6.17
N ASN A 139 4.92 13.80 6.50
CA ASN A 139 5.05 14.28 7.87
C ASN A 139 4.16 13.50 8.83
N ASN A 140 2.88 13.34 8.49
CA ASN A 140 1.94 12.60 9.31
C ASN A 140 2.38 11.14 9.53
N ALA A 141 2.84 10.46 8.46
CA ALA A 141 3.34 9.10 8.55
C ALA A 141 4.60 8.98 9.42
N SER A 142 5.52 9.94 9.33
CA SER A 142 6.75 9.95 10.12
C SER A 142 6.49 10.10 11.63
N GLU A 143 5.44 10.81 12.02
CA GLU A 143 5.03 10.97 13.43
C GLU A 143 4.57 9.65 14.08
N LEU A 144 4.21 8.64 13.26
CA LEU A 144 3.76 7.31 13.73
C LEU A 144 4.92 6.35 14.01
N VAL A 145 6.14 6.74 13.74
CA VAL A 145 7.32 5.91 13.97
C VAL A 145 7.70 5.98 15.45
N LYS A 146 7.95 4.82 16.08
CA LYS A 146 8.52 4.76 17.44
C LYS A 146 9.96 5.28 17.46
N GLU A 147 10.44 5.64 18.63
CA GLU A 147 11.86 5.87 18.84
C GLU A 147 12.65 4.60 18.44
N ASN A 148 13.68 4.76 17.61
CA ASN A 148 14.46 3.67 17.00
C ASN A 148 13.64 2.75 16.05
N GLY A 149 12.47 3.18 15.59
CA GLY A 149 11.68 2.50 14.57
C GLY A 149 12.14 2.84 13.14
N PHE A 150 11.57 2.15 12.18
CA PHE A 150 11.85 2.34 10.75
C PHE A 150 10.71 3.07 10.06
N PHE A 151 11.04 4.06 9.23
CA PHE A 151 10.12 4.62 8.25
C PHE A 151 10.60 4.23 6.84
N TYR A 152 9.90 3.30 6.22
CA TYR A 152 10.19 2.87 4.86
C TYR A 152 9.17 3.46 3.89
N VAL A 153 9.63 4.32 2.99
CA VAL A 153 8.77 4.99 2.02
C VAL A 153 9.35 4.89 0.61
N SER A 154 8.50 4.59 -0.36
CA SER A 154 8.83 4.66 -1.77
C SER A 154 7.89 5.64 -2.48
N ILE A 155 8.48 6.59 -3.22
CA ILE A 155 7.75 7.55 -4.06
C ILE A 155 8.27 7.46 -5.49
N TYR A 156 7.39 7.73 -6.45
CA TYR A 156 7.80 7.76 -7.84
C TYR A 156 8.51 9.08 -8.15
N ASN A 157 9.60 8.97 -8.89
CA ASN A 157 10.36 10.12 -9.35
C ASN A 157 10.14 10.35 -10.85
N ASP A 158 10.03 11.61 -11.27
CA ASP A 158 10.03 11.97 -12.68
C ASP A 158 11.45 11.88 -13.23
N GLN A 159 11.70 10.95 -14.13
CA GLN A 159 12.97 10.75 -14.81
C GLN A 159 13.08 11.55 -16.12
N GLY A 160 12.21 12.54 -16.33
CA GLY A 160 12.21 13.42 -17.51
C GLY A 160 11.77 12.68 -18.79
N GLY A 161 12.69 12.49 -19.75
CA GLY A 161 12.40 11.88 -21.05
C GLY A 161 11.75 10.49 -20.99
N PRO A 162 12.30 9.53 -20.23
CA PRO A 162 11.68 8.20 -20.03
C PRO A 162 10.27 8.29 -19.46
N SER A 163 10.04 9.09 -18.43
CA SER A 163 8.71 9.26 -17.82
C SER A 163 7.68 9.82 -18.80
N ARG A 164 8.08 10.83 -19.61
CA ARG A 164 7.23 11.41 -20.65
C ARG A 164 6.86 10.40 -21.75
N ARG A 165 7.82 9.53 -22.13
CA ARG A 165 7.58 8.46 -23.11
C ARG A 165 6.57 7.44 -22.58
N ILE A 166 6.75 6.97 -21.36
CA ILE A 166 5.82 6.04 -20.70
C ILE A 166 4.42 6.67 -20.57
N LEU A 167 4.34 7.95 -20.21
CA LEU A 167 3.07 8.66 -20.11
C LEU A 167 2.33 8.72 -21.45
N LYS A 168 3.06 8.97 -22.57
CA LYS A 168 2.49 8.95 -23.93
C LYS A 168 1.96 7.55 -24.28
N ILE A 169 2.73 6.50 -24.00
CA ILE A 169 2.33 5.10 -24.24
C ILE A 169 1.05 4.78 -23.43
N LYS A 170 1.00 5.13 -22.14
CA LYS A 170 -0.18 4.92 -21.30
C LYS A 170 -1.40 5.67 -21.82
N LYS A 171 -1.25 6.92 -22.29
CA LYS A 171 -2.35 7.69 -22.90
C LYS A 171 -2.90 7.00 -24.14
N ILE A 172 -2.02 6.56 -25.07
CA ILE A 172 -2.43 5.84 -26.27
C ILE A 172 -3.13 4.53 -25.90
N TYR A 173 -2.54 3.74 -25.00
CA TYR A 173 -3.12 2.48 -24.53
C TYR A 173 -4.53 2.66 -23.94
N ASN A 174 -4.76 3.72 -23.16
CA ASN A 174 -6.05 3.99 -22.54
C ASN A 174 -7.15 4.35 -23.54
N ILE A 175 -6.79 4.93 -24.69
CA ILE A 175 -7.71 5.30 -25.78
C ILE A 175 -8.06 4.09 -26.66
N LEU A 176 -7.23 3.03 -26.66
CA LEU A 176 -7.46 1.84 -27.49
C LEU A 176 -8.74 1.10 -27.04
N PRO A 177 -9.54 0.59 -28.00
CA PRO A 177 -10.64 -0.33 -27.69
C PRO A 177 -10.15 -1.56 -26.94
N ASN A 178 -11.00 -2.13 -26.07
CA ASN A 178 -10.61 -3.27 -25.22
C ASN A 178 -10.06 -4.48 -25.99
N GLY A 179 -10.49 -4.70 -27.25
CA GLY A 179 -9.99 -5.78 -28.10
C GLY A 179 -8.57 -5.56 -28.66
N LEU A 180 -8.01 -4.36 -28.53
CA LEU A 180 -6.65 -4.01 -28.98
C LEU A 180 -5.69 -3.76 -27.80
N LYS A 181 -6.17 -3.88 -26.56
CA LYS A 181 -5.36 -3.79 -25.35
C LYS A 181 -4.75 -5.16 -25.06
N TRP A 182 -3.45 -5.27 -25.26
CA TRP A 182 -2.69 -6.42 -24.76
C TRP A 182 -2.31 -6.18 -23.29
N VAL A 183 -2.39 -7.20 -22.48
CA VAL A 183 -1.94 -7.17 -21.09
C VAL A 183 -0.46 -7.47 -21.04
#